data_0ef49c7233d2e80af236444cc3dd3fd6
#
_entry.id   0ef49c7233d2e80af236444cc3dd3fd6
#
_cell.length_a   1.000
_cell.length_b   1.000
_cell.length_c   1.000
_cell.angle_alpha   90.00
_cell.angle_beta   90.00
_cell.angle_gamma   90.00
#
_symmetry.space_group_name_H-M   'P 1'
#
loop_
_entity.id
_entity.type
_entity.pdbx_description
1 polymer ?
#
loop_
_entity_poly.entity_id
_entity_poly.type
_entity_poly.pdbx_seq_one_letter_code
_entity_poly.pdbx_strand_id
1 'polypeptide(L)'
;VQLFHLFMKRGFSVLRFNFRGVGRSQGEFDSGIGELADAATALDWLQVTNPSASQCWVAGFDFGAWIGMQLLMRRPETDGFISVSPPTNMYDFSFLAPCPASGLMLHGGADAVTPPQEVEKVVSKLRTQKGIVIDYDVVDGASHFWTEHLPEVESRVGAYLDRRLDEDS
;
A
#
# COMPACT_ATOMS: atom_id res chain seq x y z
N VAL A 1 -4.80 4.78 -10.31
CA VAL A 1 -5.97 4.39 -11.12
C VAL A 1 -6.04 2.87 -11.27
N GLN A 2 -4.95 2.19 -11.59
CA GLN A 2 -4.96 0.72 -11.77
C GLN A 2 -5.31 -0.03 -10.50
N LEU A 3 -4.76 0.36 -9.36
CA LEU A 3 -5.06 -0.28 -8.08
C LEU A 3 -6.56 -0.17 -7.75
N PHE A 4 -7.15 0.99 -8.02
CA PHE A 4 -8.58 1.21 -7.84
C PHE A 4 -9.41 0.17 -8.61
N HIS A 5 -9.11 -0.03 -9.89
CA HIS A 5 -9.84 -0.98 -10.73
C HIS A 5 -9.60 -2.44 -10.32
N LEU A 6 -8.38 -2.78 -9.89
CA LEU A 6 -8.06 -4.13 -9.42
C LEU A 6 -8.92 -4.53 -8.22
N PHE A 7 -9.11 -3.63 -7.28
CA PHE A 7 -9.97 -3.87 -6.12
C PHE A 7 -11.45 -3.89 -6.49
N MET A 8 -11.88 -2.95 -7.34
CA MET A 8 -13.29 -2.90 -7.78
C MET A 8 -13.73 -4.18 -8.48
N LYS A 9 -12.89 -4.74 -9.35
CA LYS A 9 -13.18 -6.00 -10.06
C LYS A 9 -13.40 -7.17 -9.12
N ARG A 10 -12.88 -7.08 -7.89
CA ARG A 10 -12.98 -8.13 -6.88
C ARG A 10 -14.06 -7.87 -5.83
N GLY A 11 -14.95 -6.93 -6.11
CA GLY A 11 -16.11 -6.65 -5.28
C GLY A 11 -15.87 -5.71 -4.11
N PHE A 12 -14.73 -5.03 -4.06
CA PHE A 12 -14.46 -4.03 -3.04
C PHE A 12 -15.18 -2.70 -3.35
N SER A 13 -15.68 -2.07 -2.31
CA SER A 13 -15.97 -0.64 -2.35
C SER A 13 -14.65 0.10 -2.21
N VAL A 14 -14.30 0.95 -3.16
CA VAL A 14 -12.98 1.57 -3.21
C VAL A 14 -13.10 3.08 -3.19
N LEU A 15 -12.34 3.71 -2.29
CA LEU A 15 -12.20 5.14 -2.26
C LEU A 15 -10.79 5.51 -2.71
N ARG A 16 -10.71 6.36 -3.73
CA ARG A 16 -9.48 6.96 -4.19
C ARG A 16 -9.54 8.46 -3.93
N PHE A 17 -8.47 9.03 -3.39
CA PHE A 17 -8.44 10.45 -3.08
C PHE A 17 -7.03 11.01 -3.33
N ASN A 18 -6.95 12.32 -3.52
CA ASN A 18 -5.68 13.03 -3.58
C ASN A 18 -5.32 13.53 -2.17
N PHE A 19 -4.04 13.51 -1.87
CA PHE A 19 -3.56 14.11 -0.63
C PHE A 19 -3.71 15.64 -0.69
N ARG A 20 -3.71 16.27 0.49
CA ARG A 20 -3.80 17.73 0.59
C ARG A 20 -2.72 18.43 -0.24
N GLY A 21 -3.08 19.50 -0.90
CA GLY A 21 -2.18 20.24 -1.78
C GLY A 21 -1.93 19.58 -3.14
N VAL A 22 -2.58 18.45 -3.44
CA VAL A 22 -2.42 17.72 -4.71
C VAL A 22 -3.72 17.79 -5.52
N GLY A 23 -3.59 18.08 -6.82
CA GLY A 23 -4.72 18.17 -7.72
C GLY A 23 -5.70 19.24 -7.28
N ARG A 24 -6.97 18.87 -7.08
CA ARG A 24 -8.02 19.77 -6.61
C ARG A 24 -8.25 19.75 -5.11
N SER A 25 -7.48 18.97 -4.39
CA SER A 25 -7.57 18.91 -2.93
C SER A 25 -7.08 20.21 -2.31
N GLN A 26 -7.79 20.68 -1.28
CA GLN A 26 -7.44 21.88 -0.55
C GLN A 26 -6.37 21.60 0.51
N GLY A 27 -5.78 22.64 1.05
CA GLY A 27 -4.75 22.54 2.07
C GLY A 27 -3.34 22.52 1.46
N GLU A 28 -2.37 22.29 2.32
CA GLU A 28 -0.97 22.27 1.95
C GLU A 28 -0.32 20.96 2.38
N PHE A 29 0.77 20.58 1.71
CA PHE A 29 1.59 19.43 2.09
C PHE A 29 2.08 19.60 3.53
N ASP A 30 1.86 18.58 4.37
CA ASP A 30 2.11 18.63 5.81
C ASP A 30 3.04 17.50 6.29
N SER A 31 4.00 17.12 5.47
CA SER A 31 5.07 16.15 5.79
C SER A 31 4.54 14.82 6.37
N GLY A 32 3.34 14.42 5.99
CA GLY A 32 2.72 13.15 6.36
C GLY A 32 1.74 13.22 7.52
N ILE A 33 1.77 14.25 8.36
CA ILE A 33 0.89 14.36 9.53
C ILE A 33 -0.56 14.62 9.09
N GLY A 34 -0.76 15.68 8.30
CA GLY A 34 -2.09 16.02 7.79
C GLY A 34 -2.57 15.01 6.76
N GLU A 35 -1.67 14.50 5.93
CA GLU A 35 -1.99 13.48 4.94
C GLU A 35 -2.49 12.19 5.59
N LEU A 36 -1.88 11.78 6.70
CA LEU A 36 -2.35 10.63 7.46
C LEU A 36 -3.74 10.86 8.06
N ALA A 37 -3.99 12.05 8.58
CA ALA A 37 -5.31 12.41 9.10
C ALA A 37 -6.36 12.38 7.99
N ASP A 38 -6.02 12.86 6.80
CA ASP A 38 -6.91 12.81 5.63
C ASP A 38 -7.22 11.36 5.23
N ALA A 39 -6.22 10.49 5.23
CA ALA A 39 -6.40 9.08 4.93
C ALA A 39 -7.29 8.38 5.95
N ALA A 40 -7.09 8.67 7.24
CA ALA A 40 -7.92 8.11 8.30
C ALA A 40 -9.38 8.54 8.16
N THR A 41 -9.62 9.81 7.85
CA THR A 41 -10.96 10.34 7.62
C THR A 41 -11.63 9.67 6.41
N ALA A 42 -10.88 9.47 5.33
CA ALA A 42 -11.37 8.79 4.14
C ALA A 42 -11.77 7.34 4.45
N LEU A 43 -10.97 6.63 5.24
CA LEU A 43 -11.28 5.27 5.63
C LEU A 43 -12.52 5.21 6.55
N ASP A 44 -12.64 6.13 7.50
CA ASP A 44 -13.84 6.23 8.36
C ASP A 44 -15.10 6.37 7.52
N TRP A 45 -15.07 7.26 6.54
CA TRP A 45 -16.21 7.47 5.64
C TRP A 45 -16.54 6.19 4.87
N LEU A 46 -15.54 5.51 4.33
CA LEU A 46 -15.73 4.29 3.56
C LEU A 46 -16.33 3.18 4.42
N GLN A 47 -15.89 3.04 5.66
CA GLN A 47 -16.41 2.04 6.59
C GLN A 47 -17.86 2.33 6.99
N VAL A 48 -18.19 3.58 7.26
CA VAL A 48 -19.57 4.00 7.61
C VAL A 48 -20.53 3.73 6.46
N THR A 49 -20.10 3.96 5.22
CA THR A 49 -20.95 3.73 4.04
C THR A 49 -21.00 2.28 3.58
N ASN A 50 -20.13 1.41 4.14
CA ASN A 50 -20.08 -0.03 3.81
C ASN A 50 -20.03 -0.87 5.08
N PRO A 51 -21.07 -0.84 5.94
CA PRO A 51 -21.01 -1.48 7.24
C PRO A 51 -21.00 -3.01 7.21
N SER A 52 -21.39 -3.60 6.08
CA SER A 52 -21.39 -5.06 5.90
C SER A 52 -20.14 -5.61 5.24
N ALA A 53 -19.16 -4.77 4.93
CA ALA A 53 -17.92 -5.22 4.33
C ALA A 53 -17.14 -6.14 5.29
N SER A 54 -16.69 -7.28 4.76
CA SER A 54 -15.99 -8.31 5.55
C SER A 54 -14.48 -8.12 5.59
N GLN A 55 -13.93 -7.30 4.71
CA GLN A 55 -12.50 -7.05 4.62
C GLN A 55 -12.18 -5.58 4.44
N CYS A 56 -11.03 -5.17 4.98
CA CYS A 56 -10.50 -3.82 4.87
C CYS A 56 -9.04 -3.90 4.40
N TRP A 57 -8.71 -3.19 3.33
CA TRP A 57 -7.38 -3.17 2.73
C TRP A 57 -6.88 -1.77 2.50
N VAL A 58 -5.56 -1.60 2.60
CA VAL A 58 -4.88 -0.33 2.31
C VAL A 58 -3.91 -0.56 1.15
N ALA A 59 -3.94 0.31 0.18
CA ALA A 59 -3.04 0.25 -0.97
C ALA A 59 -2.47 1.64 -1.26
N GLY A 60 -1.19 1.69 -1.58
CA GLY A 60 -0.53 2.96 -1.87
C GLY A 60 0.68 2.81 -2.79
N PHE A 61 1.04 3.92 -3.42
CA PHE A 61 2.19 4.04 -4.31
C PHE A 61 3.06 5.19 -3.82
N ASP A 62 4.38 4.98 -3.73
CA ASP A 62 5.39 5.97 -3.34
C ASP A 62 5.04 6.62 -1.99
N PHE A 63 4.86 7.92 -1.92
CA PHE A 63 4.44 8.63 -0.71
C PHE A 63 3.14 8.02 -0.13
N GLY A 64 2.20 7.65 -1.00
CA GLY A 64 0.95 6.98 -0.59
C GLY A 64 1.20 5.62 0.06
N ALA A 65 2.24 4.91 -0.32
CA ALA A 65 2.62 3.67 0.36
C ALA A 65 3.07 3.93 1.80
N TRP A 66 3.84 4.98 2.03
CA TRP A 66 4.27 5.36 3.38
C TRP A 66 3.08 5.77 4.26
N ILE A 67 2.18 6.59 3.74
CA ILE A 67 0.96 6.97 4.46
C ILE A 67 0.08 5.75 4.73
N GLY A 68 -0.08 4.88 3.74
CA GLY A 68 -0.87 3.66 3.87
C GLY A 68 -0.35 2.73 4.98
N MET A 69 0.95 2.59 5.09
CA MET A 69 1.55 1.76 6.14
C MET A 69 1.37 2.37 7.53
N GLN A 70 1.41 3.69 7.65
CA GLN A 70 1.11 4.36 8.91
C GLN A 70 -0.37 4.19 9.31
N LEU A 71 -1.26 4.28 8.32
CA LEU A 71 -2.69 4.03 8.54
C LEU A 71 -2.93 2.59 9.00
N LEU A 72 -2.26 1.62 8.38
CA LEU A 72 -2.30 0.21 8.77
C LEU A 72 -1.99 0.04 10.26
N MET A 73 -0.96 0.73 10.77
CA MET A 73 -0.56 0.65 12.17
C MET A 73 -1.62 1.19 13.14
N ARG A 74 -2.45 2.12 12.68
CA ARG A 74 -3.50 2.75 13.51
C ARG A 74 -4.87 2.08 13.37
N ARG A 75 -5.01 1.18 12.40
CA ARG A 75 -6.30 0.57 12.06
C ARG A 75 -6.15 -0.96 12.10
N PRO A 76 -6.26 -1.56 13.30
CA PRO A 76 -6.03 -3.00 13.48
C PRO A 76 -7.03 -3.89 12.76
N GLU A 77 -8.17 -3.35 12.33
CA GLU A 77 -9.15 -4.06 11.52
C GLU A 77 -8.70 -4.29 10.06
N THR A 78 -7.57 -3.73 9.66
CA THR A 78 -7.05 -3.88 8.29
C THR A 78 -6.53 -5.30 8.07
N ASP A 79 -7.03 -5.95 7.03
CA ASP A 79 -6.73 -7.36 6.73
C ASP A 79 -5.47 -7.55 5.89
N GLY A 80 -5.12 -6.56 5.09
CA GLY A 80 -3.94 -6.64 4.24
C GLY A 80 -3.57 -5.31 3.63
N PHE A 81 -2.39 -5.29 2.99
CA PHE A 81 -1.90 -4.07 2.34
C PHE A 81 -1.19 -4.38 1.02
N ILE A 82 -1.17 -3.38 0.15
CA ILE A 82 -0.38 -3.36 -1.09
C ILE A 82 0.46 -2.09 -1.06
N SER A 83 1.78 -2.23 -1.03
CA SER A 83 2.73 -1.11 -1.11
C SER A 83 3.53 -1.22 -2.41
N VAL A 84 3.31 -0.27 -3.32
CA VAL A 84 4.02 -0.20 -4.59
C VAL A 84 5.06 0.91 -4.52
N SER A 85 6.30 0.59 -4.85
CA SER A 85 7.43 1.52 -4.79
C SER A 85 7.54 2.24 -3.43
N PRO A 86 7.57 1.52 -2.30
CA PRO A 86 7.65 2.18 -0.99
C PRO A 86 8.99 2.94 -0.87
N PRO A 87 8.96 4.24 -0.52
CA PRO A 87 10.15 5.09 -0.51
C PRO A 87 10.95 4.95 0.79
N THR A 88 11.50 3.78 1.04
CA THR A 88 12.13 3.40 2.31
C THR A 88 13.44 4.12 2.60
N ASN A 89 14.07 4.74 1.58
CA ASN A 89 15.27 5.56 1.74
C ASN A 89 14.95 7.03 1.99
N MET A 90 13.71 7.45 1.73
CA MET A 90 13.30 8.86 1.84
C MET A 90 12.51 9.13 3.12
N TYR A 91 11.80 8.12 3.63
CA TYR A 91 10.96 8.21 4.82
C TYR A 91 11.26 7.04 5.75
N ASP A 92 11.02 7.25 7.04
CA ASP A 92 11.26 6.24 8.06
C ASP A 92 10.11 5.22 8.10
N PHE A 93 10.43 3.95 7.91
CA PHE A 93 9.51 2.82 7.99
C PHE A 93 9.69 1.99 9.27
N SER A 94 10.52 2.45 10.21
CA SER A 94 10.81 1.70 11.44
C SER A 94 9.60 1.52 12.36
N PHE A 95 8.54 2.32 12.16
CA PHE A 95 7.30 2.21 12.93
C PHE A 95 6.57 0.88 12.69
N LEU A 96 6.90 0.12 11.63
CA LEU A 96 6.27 -1.15 11.27
C LEU A 96 6.74 -2.34 12.13
N ALA A 97 7.01 -2.12 13.38
CA ALA A 97 7.41 -3.17 14.30
C ALA A 97 6.57 -3.07 15.60
N PRO A 98 5.59 -3.96 15.81
CA PRO A 98 5.19 -5.09 14.97
C PRO A 98 4.23 -4.68 13.83
N CYS A 99 4.36 -5.35 12.70
CA CYS A 99 3.44 -5.14 11.57
C CYS A 99 2.14 -5.94 11.82
N PRO A 100 0.97 -5.30 11.74
CA PRO A 100 -0.29 -5.95 12.16
C PRO A 100 -0.95 -6.85 11.11
N ALA A 101 -0.47 -6.84 9.85
CA ALA A 101 -1.11 -7.60 8.77
C ALA A 101 -0.09 -8.07 7.75
N SER A 102 -0.43 -9.17 7.09
CA SER A 102 0.30 -9.64 5.91
C SER A 102 0.01 -8.77 4.69
N GLY A 103 0.96 -8.62 3.80
CA GLY A 103 0.79 -7.80 2.63
C GLY A 103 1.82 -8.03 1.56
N LEU A 104 1.71 -7.25 0.47
CA LEU A 104 2.61 -7.26 -0.66
C LEU A 104 3.40 -5.95 -0.74
N MET A 105 4.71 -6.07 -0.88
CA MET A 105 5.58 -4.97 -1.30
C MET A 105 6.07 -5.26 -2.71
N LEU A 106 5.68 -4.41 -3.65
CA LEU A 106 6.01 -4.54 -5.06
C LEU A 106 6.98 -3.42 -5.45
N HIS A 107 8.11 -3.78 -6.04
CA HIS A 107 9.18 -2.83 -6.31
C HIS A 107 9.82 -3.07 -7.67
N GLY A 108 10.30 -1.99 -8.29
CA GLY A 108 11.03 -2.07 -9.56
C GLY A 108 12.50 -2.40 -9.34
N GLY A 109 13.00 -3.40 -10.07
CA GLY A 109 14.41 -3.78 -10.00
C GLY A 109 15.37 -2.73 -10.51
N ALA A 110 14.90 -1.82 -11.38
CA ALA A 110 15.66 -0.70 -11.92
C ALA A 110 15.26 0.64 -11.29
N ASP A 111 14.63 0.62 -10.10
CA ASP A 111 14.25 1.85 -9.40
C ASP A 111 15.49 2.61 -8.94
N ALA A 112 15.70 3.79 -9.53
CA ALA A 112 16.83 4.67 -9.21
C ALA A 112 16.49 5.69 -8.11
N VAL A 113 15.21 5.89 -7.82
CA VAL A 113 14.75 6.78 -6.73
C VAL A 113 14.91 6.10 -5.38
N THR A 114 14.42 4.88 -5.27
CA THR A 114 14.61 4.02 -4.10
C THR A 114 15.21 2.70 -4.57
N PRO A 115 16.52 2.49 -4.44
CA PRO A 115 17.12 1.22 -4.84
C PRO A 115 16.46 0.02 -4.14
N PRO A 116 16.23 -1.10 -4.83
CA PRO A 116 15.53 -2.25 -4.24
C PRO A 116 16.21 -2.79 -2.98
N GLN A 117 17.51 -2.61 -2.82
CA GLN A 117 18.24 -3.01 -1.61
C GLN A 117 17.74 -2.28 -0.36
N GLU A 118 17.27 -1.04 -0.50
CA GLU A 118 16.72 -0.27 0.62
C GLU A 118 15.37 -0.83 1.08
N VAL A 119 14.54 -1.27 0.13
CA VAL A 119 13.27 -1.93 0.44
C VAL A 119 13.51 -3.29 1.08
N GLU A 120 14.50 -4.03 0.59
CA GLU A 120 14.85 -5.35 1.11
C GLU A 120 15.23 -5.31 2.59
N LYS A 121 15.87 -4.25 3.05
CA LYS A 121 16.19 -4.07 4.47
C LYS A 121 14.94 -4.01 5.33
N VAL A 122 13.92 -3.30 4.89
CA VAL A 122 12.63 -3.22 5.59
C VAL A 122 11.93 -4.56 5.56
N VAL A 123 11.85 -5.20 4.40
CA VAL A 123 11.21 -6.51 4.23
C VAL A 123 11.87 -7.55 5.13
N SER A 124 13.20 -7.59 5.18
CA SER A 124 13.95 -8.54 6.00
C SER A 124 13.61 -8.39 7.48
N LYS A 125 13.48 -7.17 7.98
CA LYS A 125 13.07 -6.91 9.35
C LYS A 125 11.64 -7.39 9.62
N LEU A 126 10.71 -7.11 8.72
CA LEU A 126 9.32 -7.53 8.86
C LEU A 126 9.19 -9.05 8.87
N ARG A 127 10.01 -9.74 8.09
CA ARG A 127 9.99 -11.19 7.98
C ARG A 127 10.52 -11.93 9.21
N THR A 128 11.17 -11.24 10.14
CA THR A 128 11.54 -11.84 11.42
C THR A 128 10.33 -12.02 12.34
N GLN A 129 9.24 -11.35 12.04
CA GLN A 129 8.02 -11.39 12.84
C GLN A 129 7.20 -12.64 12.53
N LYS A 130 6.71 -13.29 13.57
CA LYS A 130 5.84 -14.47 13.44
C LYS A 130 4.38 -14.04 13.24
N GLY A 131 3.63 -14.87 12.51
CA GLY A 131 2.20 -14.69 12.34
C GLY A 131 1.78 -13.85 11.14
N ILE A 132 2.74 -13.23 10.44
CA ILE A 132 2.47 -12.52 9.20
C ILE A 132 3.39 -13.02 8.09
N VAL A 133 2.94 -12.85 6.85
CA VAL A 133 3.72 -13.16 5.65
C VAL A 133 3.85 -11.91 4.80
N ILE A 134 5.08 -11.47 4.56
CA ILE A 134 5.36 -10.34 3.69
C ILE A 134 5.86 -10.88 2.36
N ASP A 135 5.07 -10.69 1.31
CA ASP A 135 5.50 -10.97 -0.04
C ASP A 135 6.31 -9.77 -0.55
N TYR A 136 7.49 -10.04 -1.05
CA TYR A 136 8.33 -9.02 -1.68
C TYR A 136 8.57 -9.42 -3.12
N ASP A 137 8.03 -8.65 -4.05
CA ASP A 137 8.07 -8.93 -5.48
C ASP A 137 8.84 -7.82 -6.19
N VAL A 138 9.98 -8.19 -6.80
CA VAL A 138 10.82 -7.27 -7.54
C VAL A 138 10.71 -7.60 -9.03
N VAL A 139 10.35 -6.60 -9.83
CA VAL A 139 10.19 -6.77 -11.27
C VAL A 139 11.43 -6.22 -11.97
N ASP A 140 12.16 -7.10 -12.65
CA ASP A 140 13.37 -6.72 -13.41
C ASP A 140 13.06 -5.63 -14.43
N GLY A 141 13.93 -4.62 -14.46
CA GLY A 141 13.84 -3.54 -15.43
C GLY A 141 12.79 -2.48 -15.16
N ALA A 142 11.90 -2.68 -14.17
CA ALA A 142 10.88 -1.70 -13.85
C ALA A 142 11.48 -0.52 -13.10
N SER A 143 11.10 0.70 -13.49
CA SER A 143 11.49 1.94 -12.84
C SER A 143 10.57 2.25 -11.65
N HIS A 144 10.89 3.31 -10.91
CA HIS A 144 10.09 3.76 -9.77
C HIS A 144 8.62 4.02 -10.13
N PHE A 145 8.38 4.60 -11.31
CA PHE A 145 7.05 4.99 -11.77
C PHE A 145 6.37 3.95 -12.66
N TRP A 146 7.03 2.84 -12.94
CA TRP A 146 6.47 1.73 -13.73
C TRP A 146 6.07 2.11 -15.14
N THR A 147 6.75 3.09 -15.75
CA THR A 147 6.35 3.72 -17.02
C THR A 147 6.10 2.72 -18.15
N GLU A 148 6.92 1.69 -18.26
CA GLU A 148 6.78 0.65 -19.30
C GLU A 148 6.34 -0.70 -18.71
N HIS A 149 6.02 -0.75 -17.41
CA HIS A 149 5.74 -1.98 -16.68
C HIS A 149 4.41 -1.95 -15.93
N LEU A 150 3.49 -1.05 -16.31
CA LEU A 150 2.16 -1.00 -15.71
C LEU A 150 1.40 -2.32 -15.79
N PRO A 151 1.46 -3.10 -16.89
CA PRO A 151 0.84 -4.42 -16.93
C PRO A 151 1.38 -5.38 -15.87
N GLU A 152 2.66 -5.23 -15.48
CA GLU A 152 3.25 -6.05 -14.41
C GLU A 152 2.64 -5.73 -13.05
N VAL A 153 2.37 -4.46 -12.77
CA VAL A 153 1.68 -4.07 -11.54
C VAL A 153 0.31 -4.73 -11.48
N GLU A 154 -0.46 -4.63 -12.55
CA GLU A 154 -1.79 -5.22 -12.65
C GLU A 154 -1.74 -6.73 -12.46
N SER A 155 -0.83 -7.41 -13.15
CA SER A 155 -0.67 -8.85 -13.07
C SER A 155 -0.27 -9.33 -11.67
N ARG A 156 0.75 -8.70 -11.08
CA ARG A 156 1.33 -9.12 -9.81
C ARG A 156 0.41 -8.82 -8.63
N VAL A 157 -0.16 -7.63 -8.59
CA VAL A 157 -1.11 -7.25 -7.54
C VAL A 157 -2.38 -8.07 -7.67
N GLY A 158 -2.88 -8.26 -8.88
CA GLY A 158 -4.07 -9.08 -9.13
C GLY A 158 -3.91 -10.52 -8.66
N ALA A 159 -2.78 -11.14 -9.00
CA ALA A 159 -2.49 -12.52 -8.56
C ALA A 159 -2.39 -12.62 -7.03
N TYR A 160 -1.76 -11.65 -6.39
CA TYR A 160 -1.66 -11.62 -4.94
C TYR A 160 -3.03 -11.50 -4.27
N LEU A 161 -3.86 -10.57 -4.75
CA LEU A 161 -5.21 -10.39 -4.22
C LEU A 161 -6.06 -11.64 -4.39
N ASP A 162 -6.02 -12.26 -5.55
CA ASP A 162 -6.80 -13.49 -5.82
C ASP A 162 -6.39 -14.60 -4.86
N ARG A 163 -5.10 -14.80 -4.64
CA ARG A 163 -4.63 -15.80 -3.69
C ARG A 163 -5.11 -15.51 -2.27
N ARG A 164 -4.95 -14.26 -1.81
CA ARG A 164 -5.34 -13.87 -0.46
C ARG A 164 -6.84 -13.99 -0.22
N LEU A 165 -7.64 -13.60 -1.19
CA LEU A 165 -9.10 -13.69 -1.08
C LEU A 165 -9.58 -15.14 -1.08
N ASP A 166 -8.92 -16.03 -1.78
CA ASP A 166 -9.21 -17.47 -1.74
C ASP A 166 -8.86 -18.07 -0.38
N GLU A 167 -7.74 -17.68 0.23
CA GLU A 167 -7.31 -18.16 1.54
C GLU A 167 -8.29 -17.76 2.65
N ASP A 168 -8.93 -16.59 2.50
CA ASP A 168 -9.82 -16.01 3.51
C ASP A 168 -11.30 -16.40 3.31
N SER A 169 -11.59 -17.15 2.25
CA SER A 169 -12.97 -17.57 1.96
C SER A 169 -13.39 -18.87 2.64
#